data_db437028b45aa8ceae3574363c5d253b
#
_entry.id   db437028b45aa8ceae3574363c5d253b
#
_cell.length_a   1.000
_cell.length_b   1.000
_cell.length_c   1.000
_cell.angle_alpha   90.00
_cell.angle_beta   90.00
_cell.angle_gamma   90.00
#
_symmetry.space_group_name_H-M   'P 1'
#
loop_
_entity.id
_entity.type
_entity.pdbx_description
1 polymer ?
#
loop_
_entity_poly.entity_id
_entity_poly.type
_entity_poly.pdbx_seq_one_letter_code
_entity_poly.pdbx_strand_id
1 'polypeptide(L)'
;MKGLIVVNQSIGHNQYKIDRFLEEGKKLGIGLDVVINDGRLAKIENGEVVLFVPKYDFVLYLDKDIYIARILEKQGYRLFNKADFIKLCDDKMLTLIKCANEGFPIIKTLPSPLVYTNELTEENYKFLDHVVEELGLPLVAKKVYGSLGEGVYLIDTKDKLREFYKDAYRNPLLFEEYVSSSKGRSLRALVIDNKVIGIIERENPADFRSNFGNTNFSTNYSNNKKCWDFAEKISQKLDIEYAGIDFLFDENEDPILCEINSNAFFEEFEKTTHINVAKLFLEMVINKVNNEQK
;
A
#
# COMPACT_ATOMS: atom_id res chain seq x y z
N MET A 1 -5.81 28.09 -5.69
CA MET A 1 -5.03 27.00 -5.07
C MET A 1 -4.24 26.30 -6.15
N LYS A 2 -2.95 26.03 -5.90
CA LYS A 2 -2.05 25.37 -6.84
C LYS A 2 -1.36 24.17 -6.18
N GLY A 3 -1.51 22.98 -6.76
CA GLY A 3 -0.94 21.73 -6.28
C GLY A 3 0.13 21.17 -7.18
N LEU A 4 1.00 20.32 -6.61
CA LEU A 4 1.99 19.54 -7.33
C LEU A 4 1.63 18.05 -7.24
N ILE A 5 1.66 17.34 -8.36
CA ILE A 5 1.61 15.87 -8.41
C ILE A 5 3.04 15.37 -8.57
N VAL A 6 3.53 14.61 -7.59
CA VAL A 6 4.84 13.95 -7.65
C VAL A 6 4.61 12.48 -7.96
N VAL A 7 5.28 11.96 -8.99
CA VAL A 7 5.21 10.56 -9.42
C VAL A 7 6.61 9.98 -9.58
N ASN A 8 6.74 8.65 -9.47
CA ASN A 8 7.99 7.97 -9.78
C ASN A 8 8.23 7.84 -11.30
N GLN A 9 9.41 7.34 -11.68
CA GLN A 9 9.80 7.16 -13.08
C GLN A 9 8.90 6.16 -13.84
N SER A 10 8.25 5.24 -13.14
CA SER A 10 7.30 4.27 -13.72
C SER A 10 5.93 4.92 -13.94
N ILE A 11 5.90 6.02 -14.68
CA ILE A 11 4.72 6.89 -14.85
C ILE A 11 3.51 6.13 -15.41
N GLY A 12 3.72 5.10 -16.24
CA GLY A 12 2.62 4.35 -16.88
C GLY A 12 1.62 3.76 -15.88
N HIS A 13 2.06 3.29 -14.74
CA HIS A 13 1.17 2.79 -13.69
C HIS A 13 0.33 3.89 -13.02
N ASN A 14 0.80 5.14 -13.04
CA ASN A 14 0.10 6.28 -12.46
C ASN A 14 -0.67 7.12 -13.49
N GLN A 15 -0.55 6.82 -14.80
CA GLN A 15 -1.10 7.67 -15.86
C GLN A 15 -2.59 7.92 -15.67
N TYR A 16 -3.38 6.87 -15.45
CA TYR A 16 -4.81 7.02 -15.20
C TYR A 16 -5.10 7.98 -14.03
N LYS A 17 -4.39 7.84 -12.91
CA LYS A 17 -4.58 8.72 -11.74
C LYS A 17 -4.23 10.16 -12.06
N ILE A 18 -3.11 10.39 -12.77
CA ILE A 18 -2.69 11.72 -13.20
C ILE A 18 -3.78 12.37 -14.04
N ASP A 19 -4.25 11.67 -15.07
CA ASP A 19 -5.26 12.19 -15.99
C ASP A 19 -6.55 12.53 -15.25
N ARG A 20 -7.00 11.66 -14.35
CA ARG A 20 -8.19 11.89 -13.52
C ARG A 20 -8.02 13.08 -12.58
N PHE A 21 -6.87 13.24 -11.92
CA PHE A 21 -6.62 14.40 -11.06
C PHE A 21 -6.54 15.70 -11.85
N LEU A 22 -5.92 15.72 -13.02
CA LEU A 22 -5.87 16.89 -13.88
C LEU A 22 -7.28 17.29 -14.39
N GLU A 23 -8.09 16.30 -14.80
CA GLU A 23 -9.46 16.50 -15.24
C GLU A 23 -10.34 17.11 -14.13
N GLU A 24 -10.36 16.46 -12.96
CA GLU A 24 -11.19 16.91 -11.83
C GLU A 24 -10.64 18.20 -11.19
N GLY A 25 -9.32 18.38 -11.16
CA GLY A 25 -8.69 19.63 -10.71
C GLY A 25 -9.15 20.82 -11.54
N LYS A 26 -9.20 20.68 -12.86
CA LYS A 26 -9.72 21.72 -13.76
C LYS A 26 -11.19 22.06 -13.46
N LYS A 27 -12.05 21.04 -13.20
CA LYS A 27 -13.46 21.24 -12.83
C LYS A 27 -13.62 21.95 -11.48
N LEU A 28 -12.72 21.69 -10.55
CA LEU A 28 -12.72 22.29 -9.20
C LEU A 28 -11.96 23.63 -9.12
N GLY A 29 -11.41 24.12 -10.26
CA GLY A 29 -10.66 25.37 -10.30
C GLY A 29 -9.28 25.31 -9.62
N ILE A 30 -8.67 24.12 -9.56
CA ILE A 30 -7.33 23.89 -9.01
C ILE A 30 -6.32 23.77 -10.14
N GLY A 31 -5.22 24.52 -10.07
CA GLY A 31 -4.06 24.30 -10.94
C GLY A 31 -3.22 23.13 -10.41
N LEU A 32 -2.92 22.15 -11.26
CA LEU A 32 -2.08 21.02 -10.92
C LEU A 32 -0.92 20.91 -11.92
N ASP A 33 0.31 20.95 -11.41
CA ASP A 33 1.52 20.63 -12.17
C ASP A 33 1.95 19.19 -11.86
N VAL A 34 2.63 18.53 -12.80
CA VAL A 34 3.14 17.16 -12.63
C VAL A 34 4.65 17.17 -12.70
N VAL A 35 5.31 16.48 -11.78
CA VAL A 35 6.76 16.28 -11.81
C VAL A 35 7.12 14.81 -11.57
N ILE A 36 8.13 14.34 -12.27
CA ILE A 36 8.68 12.99 -12.10
C ILE A 36 9.81 13.08 -11.07
N ASN A 37 9.75 12.22 -10.05
CA ASN A 37 10.86 11.99 -9.14
C ASN A 37 11.93 11.14 -9.83
N ASP A 38 12.86 11.80 -10.47
CA ASP A 38 13.98 11.20 -11.21
C ASP A 38 15.33 11.41 -10.52
N GLY A 39 15.30 11.77 -9.23
CA GLY A 39 16.48 12.06 -8.41
C GLY A 39 16.98 13.52 -8.50
N ARG A 40 16.30 14.40 -9.25
CA ARG A 40 16.69 15.79 -9.45
C ARG A 40 15.81 16.81 -8.71
N LEU A 41 14.89 16.37 -7.85
CA LEU A 41 13.96 17.26 -7.16
C LEU A 41 14.57 17.99 -5.99
N ALA A 42 15.61 17.43 -5.36
CA ALA A 42 16.24 18.01 -4.17
C ALA A 42 17.69 17.54 -4.01
N LYS A 43 18.45 18.34 -3.25
CA LYS A 43 19.78 17.94 -2.73
C LYS A 43 19.97 18.46 -1.31
N ILE A 44 20.95 17.93 -0.60
CA ILE A 44 21.48 18.51 0.63
C ILE A 44 22.86 19.08 0.30
N GLU A 45 23.03 20.38 0.53
CA GLU A 45 24.27 21.10 0.25
C GLU A 45 24.57 22.06 1.40
N ASN A 46 25.79 22.06 1.89
CA ASN A 46 26.24 22.91 3.03
C ASN A 46 25.34 22.78 4.28
N GLY A 47 24.77 21.59 4.54
CA GLY A 47 23.88 21.32 5.67
C GLY A 47 22.43 21.77 5.47
N GLU A 48 22.09 22.30 4.31
CA GLU A 48 20.75 22.78 3.97
C GLU A 48 20.09 21.96 2.87
N VAL A 49 18.76 21.91 2.89
CA VAL A 49 17.97 21.32 1.80
C VAL A 49 17.75 22.36 0.72
N VAL A 50 18.13 22.00 -0.51
CA VAL A 50 17.86 22.77 -1.73
C VAL A 50 16.82 22.02 -2.56
N LEU A 51 15.67 22.66 -2.82
CA LEU A 51 14.61 22.13 -3.69
C LEU A 51 14.70 22.78 -5.08
N PHE A 52 14.40 21.97 -6.11
CA PHE A 52 14.34 22.42 -7.50
C PHE A 52 12.89 22.52 -8.02
N VAL A 53 11.91 22.55 -7.11
CA VAL A 53 10.50 22.78 -7.44
C VAL A 53 10.00 24.07 -6.77
N PRO A 54 9.11 24.83 -7.43
CA PRO A 54 8.54 26.05 -6.86
C PRO A 54 7.59 25.72 -5.68
N LYS A 55 7.17 26.75 -4.94
CA LYS A 55 6.21 26.59 -3.84
C LYS A 55 4.82 26.27 -4.38
N TYR A 56 4.16 25.28 -3.74
CA TYR A 56 2.78 24.87 -3.97
C TYR A 56 2.00 24.89 -2.66
N ASP A 57 0.68 25.00 -2.75
CA ASP A 57 -0.21 24.96 -1.58
C ASP A 57 -0.28 23.54 -0.98
N PHE A 58 -0.14 22.52 -1.83
CA PHE A 58 -0.14 21.11 -1.43
C PHE A 58 0.58 20.22 -2.46
N VAL A 59 0.87 18.98 -2.06
CA VAL A 59 1.48 17.95 -2.92
C VAL A 59 0.64 16.68 -2.89
N LEU A 60 0.18 16.22 -4.05
CA LEU A 60 -0.32 14.84 -4.23
C LEU A 60 0.89 13.93 -4.47
N TYR A 61 1.27 13.18 -3.45
CA TYR A 61 2.49 12.38 -3.51
C TYR A 61 2.16 10.94 -3.94
N LEU A 62 2.28 10.67 -5.24
CA LEU A 62 1.97 9.38 -5.88
C LEU A 62 3.23 8.51 -6.05
N ASP A 63 4.14 8.60 -5.10
CA ASP A 63 5.39 7.84 -5.06
C ASP A 63 5.55 7.17 -3.68
N LYS A 64 6.49 6.24 -3.57
CA LYS A 64 6.87 5.56 -2.33
C LYS A 64 8.24 6.01 -1.79
N ASP A 65 8.95 6.90 -2.49
CA ASP A 65 10.23 7.46 -2.04
C ASP A 65 10.04 8.35 -0.82
N ILE A 66 10.32 7.78 0.35
CA ILE A 66 10.20 8.49 1.63
C ILE A 66 11.23 9.60 1.81
N TYR A 67 12.36 9.59 1.09
CA TYR A 67 13.39 10.62 1.24
C TYR A 67 12.92 11.94 0.65
N ILE A 68 12.41 11.93 -0.57
CA ILE A 68 11.83 13.12 -1.19
C ILE A 68 10.57 13.57 -0.45
N ALA A 69 9.71 12.64 -0.01
CA ALA A 69 8.54 12.99 0.80
C ALA A 69 8.96 13.76 2.08
N ARG A 70 9.92 13.25 2.85
CA ARG A 70 10.44 13.91 4.07
C ARG A 70 11.13 15.24 3.80
N ILE A 71 11.85 15.34 2.68
CA ILE A 71 12.47 16.60 2.27
C ILE A 71 11.39 17.65 1.99
N LEU A 72 10.34 17.31 1.28
CA LEU A 72 9.22 18.20 0.99
C LEU A 72 8.52 18.65 2.29
N GLU A 73 8.21 17.72 3.20
CA GLU A 73 7.62 18.05 4.50
C GLU A 73 8.52 18.96 5.35
N LYS A 74 9.84 18.69 5.38
CA LYS A 74 10.84 19.53 6.07
C LYS A 74 10.85 20.95 5.52
N GLN A 75 10.55 21.14 4.25
CA GLN A 75 10.44 22.43 3.58
C GLN A 75 9.03 23.06 3.68
N GLY A 76 8.16 22.48 4.51
CA GLY A 76 6.83 23.01 4.81
C GLY A 76 5.79 22.75 3.72
N TYR A 77 5.97 21.72 2.87
CA TYR A 77 4.93 21.29 1.95
C TYR A 77 3.95 20.36 2.68
N ARG A 78 2.66 20.53 2.41
CA ARG A 78 1.59 19.62 2.87
C ARG A 78 1.44 18.47 1.87
N LEU A 79 1.83 17.28 2.27
CA LEU A 79 1.72 16.09 1.44
C LEU A 79 0.41 15.32 1.71
N PHE A 80 -0.14 14.75 0.67
CA PHE A 80 -1.22 13.77 0.67
C PHE A 80 -0.74 12.52 -0.11
N ASN A 81 -0.36 11.43 0.60
CA ASN A 81 -0.23 11.20 2.05
C ASN A 81 1.06 11.76 2.66
N LYS A 82 1.10 11.82 4.01
CA LYS A 82 2.30 12.15 4.78
C LYS A 82 3.38 11.07 4.65
N ALA A 83 4.65 11.47 4.73
CA ALA A 83 5.80 10.55 4.60
C ALA A 83 5.78 9.40 5.62
N ASP A 84 5.37 9.65 6.87
CA ASP A 84 5.28 8.60 7.89
C ASP A 84 4.21 7.55 7.56
N PHE A 85 3.09 7.97 6.99
CA PHE A 85 2.04 7.03 6.55
C PHE A 85 2.49 6.24 5.31
N ILE A 86 3.19 6.88 4.36
CA ILE A 86 3.77 6.18 3.21
C ILE A 86 4.73 5.11 3.67
N LYS A 87 5.65 5.45 4.60
CA LYS A 87 6.60 4.50 5.18
C LYS A 87 5.91 3.34 5.89
N LEU A 88 4.87 3.63 6.67
CA LEU A 88 4.09 2.60 7.37
C LEU A 88 3.47 1.61 6.40
N CYS A 89 2.86 2.09 5.32
CA CYS A 89 2.17 1.24 4.35
C CYS A 89 3.11 0.50 3.40
N ASP A 90 4.28 1.08 3.06
CA ASP A 90 5.22 0.41 2.16
C ASP A 90 5.95 -0.75 2.84
N ASP A 91 6.13 -0.68 4.15
CA ASP A 91 6.64 -1.77 4.98
C ASP A 91 5.48 -2.62 5.52
N LYS A 92 5.22 -3.77 4.87
CA LYS A 92 4.12 -4.68 5.25
C LYS A 92 4.18 -5.10 6.70
N MET A 93 5.39 -5.33 7.23
CA MET A 93 5.54 -5.77 8.62
C MET A 93 5.22 -4.64 9.60
N LEU A 94 5.63 -3.39 9.32
CA LEU A 94 5.27 -2.24 10.16
C LEU A 94 3.75 -2.01 10.17
N THR A 95 3.08 -2.21 9.04
CA THR A 95 1.60 -2.14 8.98
C THR A 95 0.95 -3.14 9.92
N LEU A 96 1.39 -4.41 9.87
CA LEU A 96 0.84 -5.47 10.74
C LEU A 96 1.15 -5.21 12.22
N ILE A 97 2.38 -4.80 12.55
CA ILE A 97 2.79 -4.42 13.92
C ILE A 97 1.90 -3.27 14.44
N LYS A 98 1.63 -2.26 13.60
CA LYS A 98 0.80 -1.11 13.98
C LYS A 98 -0.65 -1.49 14.26
N CYS A 99 -1.16 -2.52 13.57
CA CYS A 99 -2.52 -3.02 13.73
C CYS A 99 -2.61 -4.15 14.80
N ALA A 100 -1.50 -4.72 15.22
CA ALA A 100 -1.47 -5.77 16.25
C ALA A 100 -1.96 -5.25 17.61
N ASN A 101 -2.61 -6.12 18.40
CA ASN A 101 -3.20 -5.81 19.71
C ASN A 101 -4.35 -4.77 19.70
N GLU A 102 -4.85 -4.41 18.52
CA GLU A 102 -5.95 -3.47 18.35
C GLU A 102 -7.31 -4.18 18.12
N GLY A 103 -7.32 -5.50 18.26
CA GLY A 103 -8.52 -6.33 18.06
C GLY A 103 -8.90 -6.55 16.59
N PHE A 104 -7.97 -6.30 15.67
CA PHE A 104 -8.15 -6.58 14.24
C PHE A 104 -7.75 -8.02 13.93
N PRO A 105 -8.57 -8.81 13.18
CA PRO A 105 -8.13 -10.04 12.56
C PRO A 105 -7.00 -9.76 11.57
N ILE A 106 -5.82 -10.35 11.84
CA ILE A 106 -4.59 -10.18 11.06
C ILE A 106 -4.06 -11.56 10.72
N ILE A 107 -3.49 -11.72 9.52
CA ILE A 107 -2.85 -12.97 9.10
C ILE A 107 -1.72 -13.32 10.06
N LYS A 108 -1.66 -14.59 10.50
CA LYS A 108 -0.53 -15.09 11.31
C LYS A 108 0.77 -14.92 10.55
N THR A 109 1.68 -14.13 11.09
CA THR A 109 2.87 -13.66 10.38
C THR A 109 4.12 -13.78 11.26
N LEU A 110 5.22 -14.26 10.66
CA LEU A 110 6.56 -14.27 11.27
C LEU A 110 7.50 -13.38 10.43
N PRO A 111 8.18 -12.40 11.06
CA PRO A 111 9.24 -11.64 10.39
C PRO A 111 10.51 -12.49 10.28
N SER A 112 11.23 -12.36 9.17
CA SER A 112 12.58 -12.92 9.05
C SER A 112 13.59 -12.08 9.85
N PRO A 113 14.55 -12.72 10.52
CA PRO A 113 15.70 -12.00 11.04
C PRO A 113 16.53 -11.41 9.89
N LEU A 114 17.14 -10.24 10.12
CA LEU A 114 18.08 -9.66 9.18
C LEU A 114 19.40 -10.44 9.24
N VAL A 115 19.92 -10.84 8.10
CA VAL A 115 21.19 -11.56 7.99
C VAL A 115 22.23 -10.66 7.34
N TYR A 116 23.28 -10.34 8.07
CA TYR A 116 24.36 -9.44 7.64
C TYR A 116 25.58 -10.15 7.07
N THR A 117 25.59 -11.50 7.16
CA THR A 117 26.68 -12.32 6.61
C THR A 117 26.49 -12.58 5.11
N ASN A 118 27.59 -12.90 4.42
CA ASN A 118 27.54 -13.24 3.00
C ASN A 118 27.07 -14.67 2.74
N GLU A 119 27.03 -15.50 3.76
CA GLU A 119 26.67 -16.91 3.70
C GLU A 119 25.62 -17.26 4.75
N LEU A 120 24.73 -18.16 4.40
CA LEU A 120 23.74 -18.71 5.33
C LEU A 120 24.42 -19.79 6.20
N THR A 121 24.08 -19.79 7.49
CA THR A 121 24.53 -20.76 8.47
C THR A 121 23.44 -21.78 8.79
N GLU A 122 23.79 -22.87 9.50
CA GLU A 122 22.78 -23.82 10.01
C GLU A 122 21.72 -23.15 10.88
N GLU A 123 22.07 -22.12 11.67
CA GLU A 123 21.11 -21.38 12.47
C GLU A 123 20.07 -20.64 11.63
N ASN A 124 20.46 -20.15 10.46
CA ASN A 124 19.49 -19.52 9.52
C ASN A 124 18.50 -20.57 9.00
N TYR A 125 18.92 -21.82 8.77
CA TYR A 125 18.02 -22.88 8.34
C TYR A 125 17.14 -23.40 9.48
N LYS A 126 17.60 -23.41 10.73
CA LYS A 126 16.75 -23.72 11.91
C LYS A 126 15.59 -22.72 12.05
N PHE A 127 15.83 -21.45 11.70
CA PHE A 127 14.75 -20.47 11.65
C PHE A 127 13.65 -20.90 10.67
N LEU A 128 14.00 -21.46 9.51
CA LEU A 128 13.01 -21.95 8.55
C LEU A 128 12.21 -23.16 9.06
N ASP A 129 12.83 -24.03 9.87
CA ASP A 129 12.10 -25.13 10.52
C ASP A 129 11.07 -24.57 11.50
N HIS A 130 11.42 -23.53 12.26
CA HIS A 130 10.48 -22.82 13.14
C HIS A 130 9.34 -22.17 12.35
N VAL A 131 9.62 -21.55 11.19
CA VAL A 131 8.57 -20.99 10.30
C VAL A 131 7.57 -22.07 9.90
N VAL A 132 8.04 -23.27 9.52
CA VAL A 132 7.15 -24.38 9.14
C VAL A 132 6.38 -24.95 10.34
N GLU A 133 6.99 -25.01 11.53
CA GLU A 133 6.29 -25.41 12.76
C GLU A 133 5.12 -24.48 13.08
N GLU A 134 5.35 -23.17 12.97
CA GLU A 134 4.36 -22.16 13.33
C GLU A 134 3.25 -21.96 12.30
N LEU A 135 3.58 -21.99 11.01
CA LEU A 135 2.65 -21.63 9.93
C LEU A 135 2.10 -22.83 9.17
N GLY A 136 2.77 -23.98 9.23
CA GLY A 136 2.46 -25.12 8.37
C GLY A 136 2.89 -24.92 6.92
N LEU A 137 2.53 -25.89 6.07
CA LEU A 137 2.67 -25.82 4.61
C LEU A 137 1.31 -26.16 3.97
N PRO A 138 0.92 -25.50 2.88
CA PRO A 138 1.64 -24.40 2.22
C PRO A 138 1.61 -23.11 3.07
N LEU A 139 2.63 -22.26 2.91
CA LEU A 139 2.71 -20.91 3.48
C LEU A 139 2.99 -19.87 2.40
N VAL A 140 2.86 -18.59 2.73
CA VAL A 140 3.18 -17.47 1.82
C VAL A 140 4.45 -16.78 2.30
N ALA A 141 5.46 -16.70 1.44
CA ALA A 141 6.68 -15.94 1.67
C ALA A 141 6.63 -14.63 0.90
N LYS A 142 6.96 -13.51 1.55
CA LYS A 142 6.88 -12.17 0.94
C LYS A 142 8.15 -11.36 1.21
N LYS A 143 8.54 -10.54 0.23
CA LYS A 143 9.40 -9.39 0.51
C LYS A 143 8.57 -8.34 1.24
N VAL A 144 9.15 -7.72 2.27
CA VAL A 144 8.48 -6.65 3.05
C VAL A 144 8.10 -5.49 2.14
N TYR A 145 9.01 -5.09 1.25
CA TYR A 145 8.79 -4.05 0.25
C TYR A 145 8.41 -4.67 -1.10
N GLY A 146 7.44 -4.11 -1.77
CA GLY A 146 6.97 -4.56 -3.09
C GLY A 146 5.50 -4.21 -3.33
N SER A 147 5.07 -4.34 -4.58
CA SER A 147 3.70 -4.01 -5.03
C SER A 147 3.25 -4.98 -6.12
N LEU A 148 1.96 -4.95 -6.47
CA LEU A 148 1.37 -5.69 -7.60
C LEU A 148 1.56 -7.21 -7.52
N GLY A 149 1.68 -7.76 -6.31
CA GLY A 149 1.91 -9.19 -6.10
C GLY A 149 3.33 -9.66 -6.44
N GLU A 150 4.23 -8.76 -6.84
CA GLU A 150 5.64 -9.07 -7.02
C GLU A 150 6.31 -9.36 -5.67
N GLY A 151 7.17 -10.40 -5.64
CA GLY A 151 7.83 -10.80 -4.40
C GLY A 151 6.94 -11.55 -3.41
N VAL A 152 5.79 -12.09 -3.85
CA VAL A 152 4.85 -12.92 -3.07
C VAL A 152 4.85 -14.33 -3.66
N TYR A 153 5.18 -15.34 -2.84
CA TYR A 153 5.39 -16.71 -3.27
C TYR A 153 4.62 -17.70 -2.40
N LEU A 154 3.90 -18.63 -3.03
CA LEU A 154 3.29 -19.77 -2.34
C LEU A 154 4.32 -20.87 -2.22
N ILE A 155 4.62 -21.29 -1.01
CA ILE A 155 5.64 -22.27 -0.66
C ILE A 155 4.95 -23.52 -0.13
N ASP A 156 5.04 -24.63 -0.84
CA ASP A 156 4.37 -25.90 -0.53
C ASP A 156 5.31 -26.97 0.05
N THR A 157 6.64 -26.76 -0.03
CA THR A 157 7.64 -27.68 0.51
C THR A 157 8.78 -26.97 1.24
N LYS A 158 9.43 -27.67 2.18
CA LYS A 158 10.63 -27.15 2.88
C LYS A 158 11.77 -26.83 1.91
N ASP A 159 11.93 -27.60 0.84
CA ASP A 159 13.02 -27.39 -0.13
C ASP A 159 12.80 -26.08 -0.89
N LYS A 160 11.57 -25.80 -1.34
CA LYS A 160 11.22 -24.51 -1.97
C LYS A 160 11.42 -23.34 -0.98
N LEU A 161 11.10 -23.54 0.31
CA LEU A 161 11.33 -22.52 1.33
C LEU A 161 12.83 -22.18 1.46
N ARG A 162 13.67 -23.22 1.50
CA ARG A 162 15.15 -23.05 1.55
C ARG A 162 15.70 -22.37 0.30
N GLU A 163 15.21 -22.76 -0.88
CA GLU A 163 15.59 -22.14 -2.15
C GLU A 163 15.20 -20.65 -2.17
N PHE A 164 13.95 -20.33 -1.88
CA PHE A 164 13.49 -18.93 -1.77
C PHE A 164 14.33 -18.13 -0.78
N TYR A 165 14.57 -18.67 0.41
CA TYR A 165 15.34 -17.97 1.44
C TYR A 165 16.78 -17.74 1.03
N LYS A 166 17.43 -18.72 0.39
CA LYS A 166 18.79 -18.59 -0.14
C LYS A 166 18.95 -17.44 -1.12
N ASP A 167 17.92 -17.19 -1.93
CA ASP A 167 17.96 -16.12 -2.93
C ASP A 167 17.56 -14.74 -2.35
N ALA A 168 16.78 -14.73 -1.28
CA ALA A 168 16.14 -13.52 -0.77
C ALA A 168 16.60 -13.05 0.61
N TYR A 169 17.35 -13.84 1.39
CA TYR A 169 17.66 -13.64 2.81
C TYR A 169 18.25 -12.28 3.20
N ARG A 170 18.88 -11.59 2.25
CA ARG A 170 19.44 -10.24 2.47
C ARG A 170 18.39 -9.13 2.44
N ASN A 171 17.17 -9.45 1.99
CA ASN A 171 16.07 -8.52 2.03
C ASN A 171 15.25 -8.73 3.32
N PRO A 172 14.59 -7.71 3.84
CA PRO A 172 13.55 -7.92 4.82
C PRO A 172 12.45 -8.81 4.24
N LEU A 173 12.16 -9.92 4.93
CA LEU A 173 11.15 -10.90 4.52
C LEU A 173 10.12 -11.07 5.62
N LEU A 174 8.94 -11.55 5.25
CA LEU A 174 7.91 -12.05 6.16
C LEU A 174 7.31 -13.35 5.61
N PHE A 175 6.86 -14.19 6.52
CA PHE A 175 6.19 -15.46 6.24
C PHE A 175 4.82 -15.44 6.86
N GLU A 176 3.80 -15.83 6.09
CA GLU A 176 2.41 -15.83 6.51
C GLU A 176 1.77 -17.21 6.34
N GLU A 177 0.80 -17.52 7.18
CA GLU A 177 -0.07 -18.65 6.92
C GLU A 177 -0.79 -18.47 5.56
N TYR A 178 -1.02 -19.58 4.86
CA TYR A 178 -1.79 -19.55 3.63
C TYR A 178 -3.28 -19.61 3.92
N VAL A 179 -3.98 -18.51 3.70
CA VAL A 179 -5.45 -18.42 3.85
C VAL A 179 -6.12 -19.06 2.62
N SER A 180 -6.32 -20.37 2.68
CA SER A 180 -6.83 -21.15 1.54
C SER A 180 -8.27 -20.80 1.14
N SER A 181 -9.11 -20.37 2.08
CA SER A 181 -10.47 -19.85 1.87
C SER A 181 -10.50 -18.62 0.95
N SER A 182 -9.40 -17.87 0.90
CA SER A 182 -9.25 -16.68 0.06
C SER A 182 -8.40 -16.91 -1.21
N LYS A 183 -8.21 -18.16 -1.64
CA LYS A 183 -7.42 -18.48 -2.84
C LYS A 183 -7.93 -17.72 -4.06
N GLY A 184 -7.09 -16.86 -4.64
CA GLY A 184 -7.42 -16.05 -5.82
C GLY A 184 -8.46 -14.97 -5.56
N ARG A 185 -8.86 -14.71 -4.30
CA ARG A 185 -9.87 -13.72 -3.91
C ARG A 185 -9.31 -12.73 -2.90
N SER A 186 -9.69 -11.48 -3.00
CA SER A 186 -9.41 -10.47 -1.97
C SER A 186 -10.42 -9.33 -2.06
N LEU A 187 -10.58 -8.59 -0.97
CA LEU A 187 -11.30 -7.31 -0.98
C LEU A 187 -10.33 -6.14 -1.01
N ARG A 188 -10.72 -5.08 -1.69
CA ARG A 188 -10.11 -3.76 -1.55
C ARG A 188 -11.15 -2.74 -1.11
N ALA A 189 -11.02 -2.25 0.12
CA ALA A 189 -11.74 -1.06 0.58
C ALA A 189 -10.92 0.18 0.23
N LEU A 190 -11.54 1.15 -0.43
CA LEU A 190 -10.90 2.45 -0.68
C LEU A 190 -11.37 3.46 0.35
N VAL A 191 -10.40 4.16 0.94
CA VAL A 191 -10.60 5.09 2.05
C VAL A 191 -10.16 6.49 1.66
N ILE A 192 -10.99 7.49 2.00
CA ILE A 192 -10.66 8.91 1.91
C ILE A 192 -11.12 9.58 3.21
N ASP A 193 -10.20 10.31 3.88
CA ASP A 193 -10.47 11.06 5.12
C ASP A 193 -11.16 10.22 6.20
N ASN A 194 -10.56 9.08 6.52
CA ASN A 194 -11.06 8.12 7.52
C ASN A 194 -12.41 7.48 7.20
N LYS A 195 -12.93 7.64 5.98
CA LYS A 195 -14.19 7.07 5.54
C LYS A 195 -13.99 6.09 4.40
N VAL A 196 -14.61 4.94 4.49
CA VAL A 196 -14.70 4.01 3.37
C VAL A 196 -15.63 4.62 2.33
N ILE A 197 -15.18 4.70 1.08
CA ILE A 197 -15.98 5.20 -0.03
C ILE A 197 -16.57 4.07 -0.88
N GLY A 198 -16.08 2.84 -0.72
CA GLY A 198 -16.58 1.64 -1.38
C GLY A 198 -15.63 0.47 -1.18
N ILE A 199 -16.11 -0.72 -1.52
CA ILE A 199 -15.36 -1.96 -1.47
C ILE A 199 -15.57 -2.71 -2.79
N ILE A 200 -14.50 -3.24 -3.36
CA ILE A 200 -14.54 -4.18 -4.48
C ILE A 200 -13.96 -5.52 -4.06
N GLU A 201 -14.55 -6.61 -4.53
CA GLU A 201 -13.94 -7.92 -4.52
C GLU A 201 -13.14 -8.09 -5.81
N ARG A 202 -11.92 -8.60 -5.68
CA ARG A 202 -11.05 -8.95 -6.81
C ARG A 202 -10.87 -10.46 -6.85
N GLU A 203 -11.02 -11.02 -8.03
CA GLU A 203 -10.89 -12.45 -8.26
C GLU A 203 -9.92 -12.74 -9.39
N ASN A 204 -9.10 -13.77 -9.22
CA ASN A 204 -8.18 -14.29 -10.22
C ASN A 204 -8.24 -15.82 -10.24
N PRO A 205 -8.90 -16.43 -11.23
CA PRO A 205 -9.02 -17.88 -11.29
C PRO A 205 -7.71 -18.60 -11.68
N ALA A 206 -6.70 -17.87 -12.16
CA ALA A 206 -5.45 -18.43 -12.67
C ALA A 206 -4.29 -18.40 -11.66
N ASP A 207 -4.39 -17.56 -10.61
CA ASP A 207 -3.34 -17.39 -9.61
C ASP A 207 -3.93 -17.38 -8.19
N PHE A 208 -3.15 -17.77 -7.18
CA PHE A 208 -3.59 -17.65 -5.79
C PHE A 208 -3.68 -16.18 -5.31
N ARG A 209 -2.99 -15.26 -6.00
CA ARG A 209 -3.04 -13.81 -5.79
C ARG A 209 -4.13 -13.20 -6.65
N SER A 210 -5.08 -12.54 -6.05
CA SER A 210 -6.21 -11.92 -6.76
C SER A 210 -5.81 -10.73 -7.63
N ASN A 211 -4.69 -10.06 -7.34
CA ASN A 211 -4.23 -8.82 -7.99
C ASN A 211 -3.03 -9.01 -8.93
N PHE A 212 -2.75 -10.25 -9.35
CA PHE A 212 -1.58 -10.58 -10.17
C PHE A 212 -1.98 -10.95 -11.61
N GLY A 213 -1.24 -10.42 -12.60
CA GLY A 213 -1.48 -10.72 -14.02
C GLY A 213 -2.72 -10.01 -14.59
N ASN A 214 -3.20 -10.52 -15.75
CA ASN A 214 -4.26 -9.89 -16.54
C ASN A 214 -5.59 -10.69 -16.55
N THR A 215 -5.71 -11.69 -15.69
CA THR A 215 -6.88 -12.59 -15.63
C THR A 215 -7.84 -12.27 -14.49
N ASN A 216 -7.60 -11.17 -13.79
CA ASN A 216 -8.40 -10.69 -12.67
C ASN A 216 -9.63 -9.92 -13.17
N PHE A 217 -10.68 -9.99 -12.39
CA PHE A 217 -11.91 -9.19 -12.55
C PHE A 217 -12.41 -8.72 -11.18
N SER A 218 -13.25 -7.69 -11.18
CA SER A 218 -13.75 -7.08 -9.95
C SER A 218 -15.25 -6.93 -9.94
N THR A 219 -15.83 -7.10 -8.76
CA THR A 219 -17.24 -6.86 -8.49
C THR A 219 -17.43 -5.88 -7.33
N ASN A 220 -18.54 -5.14 -7.34
CA ASN A 220 -18.86 -4.21 -6.25
C ASN A 220 -19.32 -5.01 -5.02
N TYR A 221 -18.61 -4.84 -3.90
CA TYR A 221 -18.84 -5.54 -2.63
C TYR A 221 -19.26 -4.59 -1.49
N SER A 222 -19.62 -3.35 -1.81
CA SER A 222 -19.89 -2.29 -0.82
C SER A 222 -21.10 -2.55 0.09
N ASN A 223 -21.94 -3.53 -0.23
CA ASN A 223 -23.11 -3.90 0.58
C ASN A 223 -22.75 -4.77 1.81
N ASN A 224 -21.52 -5.29 1.92
CA ASN A 224 -21.09 -6.08 3.07
C ASN A 224 -20.74 -5.16 4.25
N LYS A 225 -21.72 -5.02 5.18
CA LYS A 225 -21.56 -4.15 6.34
C LYS A 225 -20.38 -4.55 7.25
N LYS A 226 -20.10 -5.84 7.41
CA LYS A 226 -19.01 -6.33 8.27
C LYS A 226 -17.66 -5.90 7.74
N CYS A 227 -17.42 -6.05 6.45
CA CYS A 227 -16.19 -5.61 5.78
C CYS A 227 -16.07 -4.07 5.82
N TRP A 228 -17.18 -3.38 5.62
CA TRP A 228 -17.23 -1.92 5.70
C TRP A 228 -16.83 -1.41 7.09
N ASP A 229 -17.52 -1.89 8.14
CA ASP A 229 -17.25 -1.48 9.54
C ASP A 229 -15.80 -1.81 9.96
N PHE A 230 -15.25 -2.92 9.46
CA PHE A 230 -13.87 -3.31 9.74
C PHE A 230 -12.86 -2.35 9.08
N ALA A 231 -13.07 -2.04 7.81
CA ALA A 231 -12.23 -1.08 7.08
C ALA A 231 -12.29 0.33 7.70
N GLU A 232 -13.47 0.78 8.14
CA GLU A 232 -13.60 2.08 8.81
C GLU A 232 -12.89 2.13 10.17
N LYS A 233 -12.97 1.07 10.98
CA LYS A 233 -12.23 0.99 12.26
C LYS A 233 -10.72 1.09 12.05
N ILE A 234 -10.17 0.35 11.08
CA ILE A 234 -8.76 0.45 10.73
C ILE A 234 -8.40 1.86 10.27
N SER A 235 -9.22 2.42 9.39
CA SER A 235 -9.02 3.75 8.84
C SER A 235 -8.94 4.83 9.92
N GLN A 236 -9.91 4.84 10.85
CA GLN A 236 -9.95 5.77 11.97
C GLN A 236 -8.76 5.58 12.92
N LYS A 237 -8.36 4.31 13.18
CA LYS A 237 -7.21 4.01 14.05
C LYS A 237 -5.89 4.50 13.49
N LEU A 238 -5.73 4.47 12.17
CA LEU A 238 -4.49 4.86 11.49
C LEU A 238 -4.51 6.30 10.96
N ASP A 239 -5.61 7.03 11.12
CA ASP A 239 -5.82 8.39 10.60
C ASP A 239 -5.52 8.50 9.09
N ILE A 240 -6.25 7.71 8.30
CA ILE A 240 -6.00 7.54 6.87
C ILE A 240 -6.60 8.69 6.06
N GLU A 241 -5.75 9.47 5.39
CA GLU A 241 -6.21 10.47 4.42
C GLU A 241 -6.59 9.82 3.08
N TYR A 242 -5.74 8.90 2.59
CA TYR A 242 -6.01 8.11 1.40
C TYR A 242 -5.29 6.76 1.47
N ALA A 243 -6.02 5.67 1.30
CA ALA A 243 -5.44 4.34 1.14
C ALA A 243 -6.41 3.34 0.52
N GLY A 244 -5.85 2.26 0.00
CA GLY A 244 -6.55 1.00 -0.24
C GLY A 244 -6.19 0.02 0.87
N ILE A 245 -7.20 -0.53 1.55
CA ILE A 245 -7.04 -1.58 2.56
C ILE A 245 -7.43 -2.90 1.92
N ASP A 246 -6.52 -3.85 1.92
CA ASP A 246 -6.72 -5.16 1.31
C ASP A 246 -6.99 -6.21 2.38
N PHE A 247 -8.05 -7.00 2.19
CA PHE A 247 -8.48 -8.08 3.06
C PHE A 247 -8.48 -9.40 2.33
N LEU A 248 -8.19 -10.46 3.06
CA LEU A 248 -8.52 -11.84 2.72
C LEU A 248 -9.79 -12.25 3.47
N PHE A 249 -10.30 -13.44 3.16
CA PHE A 249 -11.45 -14.04 3.83
C PHE A 249 -11.03 -15.25 4.65
N ASP A 250 -11.53 -15.36 5.86
CA ASP A 250 -11.47 -16.62 6.60
C ASP A 250 -12.50 -17.64 6.08
N GLU A 251 -12.60 -18.79 6.76
CA GLU A 251 -13.55 -19.86 6.40
C GLU A 251 -15.03 -19.46 6.60
N ASN A 252 -15.30 -18.40 7.35
CA ASN A 252 -16.64 -17.86 7.58
C ASN A 252 -16.96 -16.66 6.70
N GLU A 253 -16.16 -16.38 5.68
CA GLU A 253 -16.21 -15.16 4.83
C GLU A 253 -15.99 -13.86 5.65
N ASP A 254 -15.26 -13.94 6.77
CA ASP A 254 -14.91 -12.78 7.58
C ASP A 254 -13.61 -12.13 7.10
N PRO A 255 -13.51 -10.79 7.11
CA PRO A 255 -12.33 -10.10 6.61
C PRO A 255 -11.14 -10.27 7.56
N ILE A 256 -9.97 -10.59 7.00
CA ILE A 256 -8.66 -10.62 7.64
C ILE A 256 -7.78 -9.55 6.98
N LEU A 257 -7.18 -8.65 7.75
CA LEU A 257 -6.28 -7.64 7.21
C LEU A 257 -5.05 -8.29 6.56
N CYS A 258 -4.82 -7.93 5.29
CA CYS A 258 -3.68 -8.40 4.49
C CYS A 258 -2.60 -7.31 4.33
N GLU A 259 -2.99 -6.13 3.81
CA GLU A 259 -2.07 -5.01 3.61
C GLU A 259 -2.81 -3.68 3.49
N ILE A 260 -2.08 -2.56 3.63
CA ILE A 260 -2.60 -1.20 3.40
C ILE A 260 -1.68 -0.51 2.39
N ASN A 261 -2.27 0.09 1.37
CA ASN A 261 -1.58 0.73 0.26
C ASN A 261 -1.82 2.24 0.27
N SER A 262 -0.81 3.05 0.62
CA SER A 262 -0.89 4.53 0.66
C SER A 262 -1.03 5.18 -0.72
N ASN A 263 -0.67 4.47 -1.79
CA ASN A 263 -0.78 4.92 -3.18
C ASN A 263 -1.67 3.99 -4.01
N ALA A 264 -2.83 3.61 -3.46
CA ALA A 264 -3.75 2.68 -4.12
C ALA A 264 -4.14 3.14 -5.53
N PHE A 265 -4.12 2.21 -6.48
CA PHE A 265 -4.69 2.45 -7.82
C PHE A 265 -6.21 2.35 -7.73
N PHE A 266 -6.90 3.25 -8.43
CA PHE A 266 -8.36 3.32 -8.37
C PHE A 266 -9.08 3.22 -9.74
N GLU A 267 -8.35 2.94 -10.81
CA GLU A 267 -8.97 2.77 -12.14
C GLU A 267 -10.02 1.65 -12.15
N GLU A 268 -9.64 0.46 -11.67
CA GLU A 268 -10.54 -0.68 -11.56
C GLU A 268 -11.71 -0.37 -10.61
N PHE A 269 -11.42 0.31 -9.49
CA PHE A 269 -12.43 0.71 -8.52
C PHE A 269 -13.46 1.68 -9.13
N GLU A 270 -13.03 2.73 -9.85
CA GLU A 270 -13.94 3.66 -10.52
C GLU A 270 -14.80 2.96 -11.58
N LYS A 271 -14.19 2.03 -12.36
CA LYS A 271 -14.93 1.25 -13.37
C LYS A 271 -16.00 0.35 -12.74
N THR A 272 -15.70 -0.26 -11.59
CA THR A 272 -16.58 -1.22 -10.92
C THR A 272 -17.69 -0.55 -10.10
N THR A 273 -17.35 0.55 -9.43
CA THR A 273 -18.29 1.22 -8.50
C THR A 273 -18.97 2.46 -9.08
N HIS A 274 -18.45 3.02 -10.16
CA HIS A 274 -18.84 4.32 -10.74
C HIS A 274 -18.66 5.51 -9.78
N ILE A 275 -17.83 5.36 -8.73
CA ILE A 275 -17.51 6.42 -7.78
C ILE A 275 -16.34 7.24 -8.31
N ASN A 276 -16.48 8.56 -8.40
CA ASN A 276 -15.42 9.46 -8.83
C ASN A 276 -14.41 9.72 -7.70
N VAL A 277 -13.40 8.84 -7.61
CA VAL A 277 -12.37 8.85 -6.55
C VAL A 277 -11.52 10.11 -6.63
N ALA A 278 -11.10 10.51 -7.82
CA ALA A 278 -10.26 11.69 -8.00
C ALA A 278 -10.94 12.97 -7.49
N LYS A 279 -12.24 13.12 -7.76
CA LYS A 279 -13.03 14.26 -7.26
C LYS A 279 -13.09 14.25 -5.74
N LEU A 280 -13.49 13.13 -5.12
CA LEU A 280 -13.61 13.02 -3.67
C LEU A 280 -12.28 13.30 -2.96
N PHE A 281 -11.19 12.79 -3.52
CA PHE A 281 -9.86 13.02 -2.97
C PHE A 281 -9.46 14.50 -3.04
N LEU A 282 -9.65 15.16 -4.19
CA LEU A 282 -9.36 16.60 -4.34
C LEU A 282 -10.23 17.47 -3.45
N GLU A 283 -11.50 17.14 -3.27
CA GLU A 283 -12.42 17.85 -2.34
C GLU A 283 -11.90 17.74 -0.89
N MET A 284 -11.45 16.56 -0.47
CA MET A 284 -10.81 16.37 0.84
C MET A 284 -9.54 17.22 0.97
N VAL A 285 -8.65 17.22 -0.05
CA VAL A 285 -7.43 18.03 -0.06
C VAL A 285 -7.74 19.53 0.10
N ILE A 286 -8.68 20.05 -0.68
CA ILE A 286 -9.11 21.46 -0.60
C ILE A 286 -9.58 21.80 0.81
N ASN A 287 -10.43 20.96 1.38
CA ASN A 287 -10.99 21.19 2.72
C ASN A 287 -9.88 21.22 3.79
N LYS A 288 -8.94 20.26 3.75
CA LYS A 288 -7.84 20.22 4.71
C LYS A 288 -6.91 21.44 4.57
N VAL A 289 -6.48 21.78 3.36
CA VAL A 289 -5.59 22.93 3.11
C VAL A 289 -6.25 24.23 3.54
N ASN A 290 -7.54 24.44 3.25
CA ASN A 290 -8.26 25.65 3.67
C ASN A 290 -8.43 25.74 5.20
N ASN A 291 -8.55 24.60 5.90
CA ASN A 291 -8.69 24.59 7.36
C ASN A 291 -7.36 24.80 8.08
N GLU A 292 -6.24 24.34 7.50
CA GLU A 292 -4.90 24.54 8.05
C GLU A 292 -4.37 25.99 7.88
N GLN A 293 -4.99 26.77 6.98
CA GLN A 293 -4.65 28.19 6.76
C GLN A 293 -5.45 29.18 7.63
N LYS A 294 -6.44 28.70 8.36
CA LYS A 294 -7.22 29.49 9.33
C LYS A 294 -6.66 29.38 10.73
#